data_550b55c079b73a4d7e9ba6ca145db8d1
#
_entry.id   550b55c079b73a4d7e9ba6ca145db8d1
#
_cell.length_a   1.000
_cell.length_b   1.000
_cell.length_c   1.000
_cell.angle_alpha   90.00
_cell.angle_beta   90.00
_cell.angle_gamma   90.00
#
_symmetry.space_group_name_H-M   'P 1'
#
loop_
_entity.id
_entity.type
_entity.pdbx_description
1 polymer ?
#
loop_
_entity_poly.entity_id
_entity_poly.type
_entity_poly.pdbx_seq_one_letter_code
_entity_poly.pdbx_strand_id
1 'polypeptide(L)'
;MVLSGDWLSPRIYNTFWFDKPIFTYWALCVSYALFGFSDFASRLPFTLCGALSVTMLAYYVKRRGNETATAILAATMTATSLLFWVITRSVLTDQFLFLFTEISLFSLYIGLSENNRRHIYIAYAAAAGSVLTKGPVGIILPGLIILVYIACERKTAYLKRLFRPDGPFLFLFLCLPWYVYMHITHGQAFWDGLLGFNNVTRAVISEHPEENVWYYYLLVVPVGLLPWTGVALYGIKKAFRRTGFPLFATLWAGITVLFYTLLATKYPTYAYIAHIPLMWFAAVGAVYIYKSNRRIIQFIAVGPAFFFWILFFGSALFVRVDYLHLGSLWPLIVFIPTAILIISIALYKRAYLAVSPLIAMATAAIYVLLTWQVLVPFYEYRSTIPLVTASRNLKGHIYFFEEYRTSFEYYTGRSAVLIAPAEYDESARLKRDSVWSRKHLFKTEESHSFSSRLQAGENLTLIVPKSRTADFEKSEFKDLMTLQGVYGTFFVYTPREEIL
;
A
#
# COMPACT_ATOMS: atom_id res chain seq x y z
N MET A 1 10.62 4.32 -18.06
CA MET A 1 9.68 3.68 -19.02
C MET A 1 9.04 4.73 -19.94
N VAL A 2 8.21 5.67 -19.48
CA VAL A 2 7.60 6.69 -20.37
C VAL A 2 8.68 7.52 -21.07
N LEU A 3 9.67 8.06 -20.34
CA LEU A 3 10.74 8.88 -20.88
C LEU A 3 11.71 8.12 -21.81
N SER A 4 11.92 6.83 -21.57
CA SER A 4 12.81 5.99 -22.39
C SER A 4 12.11 5.34 -23.59
N GLY A 5 10.78 5.41 -23.67
CA GLY A 5 9.98 4.68 -24.66
C GLY A 5 9.93 3.16 -24.44
N ASP A 6 10.66 2.61 -23.47
CA ASP A 6 10.68 1.18 -23.14
C ASP A 6 9.58 0.86 -22.11
N TRP A 7 8.45 0.34 -22.56
CA TRP A 7 7.29 0.01 -21.72
C TRP A 7 7.30 -1.43 -21.19
N LEU A 8 8.34 -2.21 -21.52
CA LEU A 8 8.41 -3.62 -21.14
C LEU A 8 9.40 -3.90 -19.99
N SER A 9 10.48 -3.11 -19.90
CA SER A 9 11.53 -3.31 -18.90
C SER A 9 11.48 -2.22 -17.82
N PRO A 10 11.03 -2.51 -16.59
CA PRO A 10 10.99 -1.56 -15.50
C PRO A 10 12.38 -1.01 -15.15
N ARG A 11 12.46 0.29 -14.86
CA ARG A 11 13.69 0.99 -14.48
C ARG A 11 13.47 1.93 -13.31
N ILE A 12 14.52 2.07 -12.48
CA ILE A 12 14.66 3.11 -11.46
C ILE A 12 16.07 3.71 -11.55
N TYR A 13 16.21 5.03 -11.53
CA TYR A 13 17.48 5.73 -11.68
C TYR A 13 18.29 5.26 -12.91
N ASN A 14 17.61 5.05 -14.04
CA ASN A 14 18.15 4.50 -15.29
C ASN A 14 18.69 3.05 -15.22
N THR A 15 18.56 2.37 -14.09
CA THR A 15 18.95 0.96 -13.91
C THR A 15 17.73 0.06 -14.00
N PHE A 16 17.88 -1.14 -14.58
CA PHE A 16 16.79 -2.13 -14.63
C PHE A 16 16.40 -2.55 -13.21
N TRP A 17 15.07 -2.62 -12.99
CA TRP A 17 14.50 -2.87 -11.68
C TRP A 17 13.50 -4.03 -11.71
N PHE A 18 13.85 -5.16 -11.12
CA PHE A 18 13.08 -6.40 -11.14
C PHE A 18 12.39 -6.69 -9.80
N ASP A 19 11.84 -5.67 -9.14
CA ASP A 19 11.15 -5.86 -7.85
C ASP A 19 9.73 -6.41 -8.01
N LYS A 20 8.99 -5.90 -8.97
CA LYS A 20 7.61 -6.30 -9.25
C LYS A 20 7.38 -6.53 -10.74
N PRO A 21 6.39 -7.38 -11.10
CA PRO A 21 5.94 -7.53 -12.50
C PRO A 21 5.33 -6.24 -13.06
N ILE A 22 4.99 -6.28 -14.33
CA ILE A 22 4.79 -5.12 -15.20
C ILE A 22 3.49 -4.34 -15.01
N PHE A 23 2.40 -4.96 -14.54
CA PHE A 23 1.05 -4.39 -14.64
C PHE A 23 0.94 -3.00 -13.98
N THR A 24 1.50 -2.85 -12.77
CA THR A 24 1.49 -1.57 -12.04
C THR A 24 2.25 -0.49 -12.80
N TYR A 25 3.36 -0.84 -13.44
CA TYR A 25 4.13 0.10 -14.25
C TYR A 25 3.37 0.51 -15.50
N TRP A 26 2.65 -0.41 -16.16
CA TRP A 26 1.79 -0.06 -17.30
C TRP A 26 0.69 0.92 -16.90
N ALA A 27 0.02 0.67 -15.77
CA ALA A 27 -1.01 1.58 -15.26
C ALA A 27 -0.45 2.99 -15.00
N LEU A 28 0.74 3.10 -14.43
CA LEU A 28 1.44 4.37 -14.24
C LEU A 28 1.88 4.98 -15.58
N CYS A 29 2.43 4.21 -16.52
CA CYS A 29 2.83 4.71 -17.83
C CYS A 29 1.65 5.31 -18.59
N VAL A 30 0.50 4.64 -18.60
CA VAL A 30 -0.72 5.17 -19.22
C VAL A 30 -1.16 6.47 -18.55
N SER A 31 -1.17 6.51 -17.21
CA SER A 31 -1.56 7.70 -16.46
C SER A 31 -0.63 8.88 -16.73
N TYR A 32 0.68 8.66 -16.73
CA TYR A 32 1.67 9.70 -17.03
C TYR A 32 1.64 10.16 -18.49
N ALA A 33 1.37 9.26 -19.44
CA ALA A 33 1.22 9.61 -20.85
C ALA A 33 0.01 10.52 -21.10
N LEU A 34 -1.09 10.32 -20.33
CA LEU A 34 -2.32 11.08 -20.47
C LEU A 34 -2.32 12.39 -19.68
N PHE A 35 -1.76 12.40 -18.47
CA PHE A 35 -1.90 13.50 -17.52
C PHE A 35 -0.58 14.17 -17.13
N GLY A 36 0.55 13.72 -17.72
CA GLY A 36 1.88 14.19 -17.34
C GLY A 36 2.35 13.67 -15.98
N PHE A 37 3.59 14.01 -15.60
CA PHE A 37 4.18 13.62 -14.31
C PHE A 37 3.65 14.53 -13.20
N SER A 38 2.82 13.99 -12.33
CA SER A 38 2.26 14.69 -11.16
C SER A 38 1.82 13.71 -10.10
N ASP A 39 1.65 14.19 -8.86
CA ASP A 39 1.10 13.40 -7.76
C ASP A 39 -0.30 12.88 -8.05
N PHE A 40 -1.10 13.67 -8.77
CA PHE A 40 -2.42 13.25 -9.25
C PHE A 40 -2.29 12.05 -10.20
N ALA A 41 -1.48 12.17 -11.25
CA ALA A 41 -1.29 11.10 -12.23
C ALA A 41 -0.70 9.83 -11.60
N SER A 42 0.17 9.98 -10.60
CA SER A 42 0.73 8.85 -9.86
C SER A 42 -0.33 8.06 -9.09
N ARG A 43 -1.30 8.74 -8.47
CA ARG A 43 -2.30 8.11 -7.58
C ARG A 43 -3.59 7.73 -8.29
N LEU A 44 -3.90 8.34 -9.43
CA LEU A 44 -5.14 8.13 -10.18
C LEU A 44 -5.44 6.65 -10.48
N PRO A 45 -4.51 5.83 -11.03
CA PRO A 45 -4.79 4.43 -11.32
C PRO A 45 -5.19 3.62 -10.10
N PHE A 46 -4.57 3.87 -8.95
CA PHE A 46 -4.85 3.17 -7.69
C PHE A 46 -6.20 3.56 -7.10
N THR A 47 -6.55 4.84 -7.17
CA THR A 47 -7.84 5.36 -6.70
C THR A 47 -8.99 4.82 -7.57
N LEU A 48 -8.84 4.80 -8.89
CA LEU A 48 -9.82 4.21 -9.81
C LEU A 48 -9.96 2.70 -9.58
N CYS A 49 -8.84 2.00 -9.38
CA CYS A 49 -8.84 0.59 -9.03
C CYS A 49 -9.58 0.35 -7.70
N GLY A 50 -9.39 1.22 -6.70
CA GLY A 50 -10.14 1.17 -5.45
C GLY A 50 -11.65 1.36 -5.63
N ALA A 51 -12.06 2.34 -6.42
CA ALA A 51 -13.47 2.56 -6.74
C ALA A 51 -14.08 1.34 -7.45
N LEU A 52 -13.34 0.75 -8.38
CA LEU A 52 -13.77 -0.48 -9.07
C LEU A 52 -13.88 -1.66 -8.10
N SER A 53 -12.92 -1.83 -7.18
CA SER A 53 -12.99 -2.89 -6.15
C SER A 53 -14.25 -2.78 -5.29
N VAL A 54 -14.56 -1.58 -4.80
CA VAL A 54 -15.79 -1.35 -4.01
C VAL A 54 -17.04 -1.70 -4.81
N THR A 55 -17.07 -1.32 -6.09
CA THR A 55 -18.19 -1.62 -7.00
C THR A 55 -18.31 -3.11 -7.28
N MET A 56 -17.17 -3.80 -7.51
CA MET A 56 -17.16 -5.25 -7.72
C MET A 56 -17.60 -6.00 -6.47
N LEU A 57 -17.18 -5.59 -5.28
CA LEU A 57 -17.66 -6.19 -4.04
C LEU A 57 -19.17 -6.07 -3.89
N ALA A 58 -19.74 -4.88 -4.13
CA ALA A 58 -21.18 -4.69 -4.11
C ALA A 58 -21.88 -5.60 -5.13
N TYR A 59 -21.38 -5.67 -6.36
CA TYR A 59 -21.91 -6.53 -7.41
C TYR A 59 -21.91 -8.01 -6.99
N TYR A 60 -20.77 -8.53 -6.52
CA TYR A 60 -20.65 -9.93 -6.13
C TYR A 60 -21.52 -10.27 -4.90
N VAL A 61 -21.56 -9.39 -3.90
CA VAL A 61 -22.43 -9.56 -2.73
C VAL A 61 -23.90 -9.62 -3.16
N LYS A 62 -24.34 -8.71 -4.02
CA LYS A 62 -25.72 -8.72 -4.57
C LYS A 62 -25.98 -9.97 -5.41
N ARG A 63 -25.04 -10.33 -6.28
CA ARG A 63 -25.13 -11.51 -7.17
C ARG A 63 -25.25 -12.83 -6.38
N ARG A 64 -24.72 -12.87 -5.15
CA ARG A 64 -24.83 -14.01 -4.22
C ARG A 64 -26.17 -14.10 -3.49
N GLY A 65 -27.16 -13.34 -3.89
CA GLY A 65 -28.51 -13.37 -3.33
C GLY A 65 -28.68 -12.59 -2.03
N ASN A 66 -27.72 -11.74 -1.67
CA ASN A 66 -27.89 -10.84 -0.55
C ASN A 66 -28.84 -9.68 -0.89
N GLU A 67 -29.46 -9.11 0.13
CA GLU A 67 -30.25 -7.89 -0.02
C GLU A 67 -29.36 -6.73 -0.55
N THR A 68 -29.96 -5.80 -1.30
CA THR A 68 -29.26 -4.62 -1.82
C THR A 68 -28.60 -3.82 -0.70
N ALA A 69 -29.27 -3.71 0.45
CA ALA A 69 -28.72 -3.06 1.64
C ALA A 69 -27.39 -3.69 2.10
N THR A 70 -27.28 -5.03 2.11
CA THR A 70 -26.04 -5.73 2.47
C THR A 70 -24.93 -5.43 1.47
N ALA A 71 -25.23 -5.36 0.18
CA ALA A 71 -24.25 -5.02 -0.86
C ALA A 71 -23.73 -3.59 -0.71
N ILE A 72 -24.63 -2.63 -0.47
CA ILE A 72 -24.26 -1.22 -0.22
C ILE A 72 -23.43 -1.10 1.06
N LEU A 73 -23.83 -1.79 2.13
CA LEU A 73 -23.06 -1.80 3.38
C LEU A 73 -21.63 -2.36 3.18
N ALA A 74 -21.49 -3.48 2.46
CA ALA A 74 -20.18 -4.06 2.17
C ALA A 74 -19.28 -3.07 1.43
N ALA A 75 -19.82 -2.42 0.40
CA ALA A 75 -19.13 -1.39 -0.37
C ALA A 75 -18.72 -0.19 0.50
N THR A 76 -19.66 0.37 1.24
CA THR A 76 -19.44 1.56 2.08
C THR A 76 -18.45 1.28 3.20
N MET A 77 -18.56 0.13 3.86
CA MET A 77 -17.65 -0.29 4.92
C MET A 77 -16.22 -0.52 4.37
N THR A 78 -16.09 -1.11 3.19
CA THR A 78 -14.79 -1.25 2.52
C THR A 78 -14.17 0.12 2.23
N ALA A 79 -14.92 1.02 1.59
CA ALA A 79 -14.45 2.35 1.21
C ALA A 79 -14.00 3.21 2.41
N THR A 80 -14.56 2.96 3.59
CA THR A 80 -14.29 3.70 4.83
C THR A 80 -13.42 2.94 5.84
N SER A 81 -12.91 1.75 5.48
CA SER A 81 -11.94 1.05 6.33
C SER A 81 -10.55 1.68 6.22
N LEU A 82 -9.81 1.70 7.32
CA LEU A 82 -8.54 2.39 7.44
C LEU A 82 -7.52 1.92 6.38
N LEU A 83 -7.29 0.61 6.31
CA LEU A 83 -6.26 0.08 5.41
C LEU A 83 -6.63 0.29 3.93
N PHE A 84 -7.92 0.16 3.58
CA PHE A 84 -8.38 0.45 2.23
C PHE A 84 -8.19 1.93 1.87
N TRP A 85 -8.53 2.83 2.78
CA TRP A 85 -8.34 4.26 2.60
C TRP A 85 -6.86 4.63 2.37
N VAL A 86 -5.94 4.03 3.14
CA VAL A 86 -4.49 4.26 2.98
C VAL A 86 -3.99 3.71 1.64
N ILE A 87 -4.30 2.45 1.32
CA ILE A 87 -3.73 1.77 0.15
C ILE A 87 -4.26 2.38 -1.16
N THR A 88 -5.54 2.73 -1.24
CA THR A 88 -6.12 3.33 -2.46
C THR A 88 -5.55 4.70 -2.83
N ARG A 89 -4.86 5.36 -1.89
CA ARG A 89 -4.19 6.65 -2.10
C ARG A 89 -2.67 6.55 -2.18
N SER A 90 -2.17 5.33 -2.03
CA SER A 90 -0.74 5.02 -2.12
C SER A 90 -0.41 4.37 -3.45
N VAL A 91 0.80 4.60 -3.95
CA VAL A 91 1.30 3.95 -5.17
C VAL A 91 1.84 2.56 -4.79
N LEU A 92 0.92 1.62 -4.55
CA LEU A 92 1.23 0.26 -4.08
C LEU A 92 0.56 -0.80 -4.97
N THR A 93 1.33 -1.81 -5.37
CA THR A 93 0.83 -2.94 -6.17
C THR A 93 -0.33 -3.68 -5.52
N ASP A 94 -0.44 -3.57 -4.20
CA ASP A 94 -1.45 -4.25 -3.37
C ASP A 94 -2.88 -3.90 -3.78
N GLN A 95 -3.13 -2.67 -4.28
CA GLN A 95 -4.46 -2.28 -4.72
C GLN A 95 -4.91 -3.04 -5.98
N PHE A 96 -4.03 -3.22 -6.96
CA PHE A 96 -4.35 -4.03 -8.15
C PHE A 96 -4.46 -5.51 -7.80
N LEU A 97 -3.57 -6.01 -6.93
CA LEU A 97 -3.65 -7.38 -6.44
C LEU A 97 -4.99 -7.64 -5.74
N PHE A 98 -5.47 -6.70 -4.92
CA PHE A 98 -6.77 -6.77 -4.24
C PHE A 98 -7.91 -6.93 -5.25
N LEU A 99 -8.01 -6.04 -6.25
CA LEU A 99 -9.04 -6.09 -7.28
C LEU A 99 -9.01 -7.39 -8.07
N PHE A 100 -7.85 -7.77 -8.57
CA PHE A 100 -7.74 -8.98 -9.39
C PHE A 100 -8.00 -10.26 -8.59
N THR A 101 -7.55 -10.32 -7.33
CA THR A 101 -7.84 -11.46 -6.45
C THR A 101 -9.33 -11.52 -6.09
N GLU A 102 -9.95 -10.36 -5.86
CA GLU A 102 -11.39 -10.24 -5.64
C GLU A 102 -12.19 -10.82 -6.82
N ILE A 103 -11.92 -10.32 -8.03
CA ILE A 103 -12.59 -10.80 -9.25
C ILE A 103 -12.32 -12.30 -9.47
N SER A 104 -11.08 -12.74 -9.27
CA SER A 104 -10.69 -14.14 -9.46
C SER A 104 -11.45 -15.07 -8.51
N LEU A 105 -11.40 -14.81 -7.20
CA LEU A 105 -11.99 -15.70 -6.19
C LEU A 105 -13.52 -15.71 -6.21
N PHE A 106 -14.18 -14.56 -6.35
CA PHE A 106 -15.64 -14.54 -6.52
C PHE A 106 -16.07 -15.24 -7.81
N SER A 107 -15.37 -15.01 -8.92
CA SER A 107 -15.68 -15.66 -10.19
C SER A 107 -15.40 -17.16 -10.15
N LEU A 108 -14.33 -17.62 -9.48
CA LEU A 108 -14.11 -19.06 -9.23
C LEU A 108 -15.26 -19.67 -8.45
N TYR A 109 -15.67 -19.02 -7.35
CA TYR A 109 -16.78 -19.51 -6.55
C TYR A 109 -18.08 -19.65 -7.38
N ILE A 110 -18.46 -18.60 -8.13
CA ILE A 110 -19.66 -18.60 -8.98
C ILE A 110 -19.51 -19.62 -10.11
N GLY A 111 -18.39 -19.62 -10.80
CA GLY A 111 -18.12 -20.52 -11.91
C GLY A 111 -18.22 -22.00 -11.52
N LEU A 112 -17.69 -22.34 -10.35
CA LEU A 112 -17.75 -23.71 -9.83
C LEU A 112 -19.14 -24.08 -9.30
N SER A 113 -19.77 -23.20 -8.49
CA SER A 113 -21.08 -23.48 -7.86
C SER A 113 -22.23 -23.52 -8.86
N GLU A 114 -22.23 -22.61 -9.84
CA GLU A 114 -23.29 -22.48 -10.85
C GLU A 114 -22.98 -23.19 -12.17
N ASN A 115 -21.82 -23.84 -12.28
CA ASN A 115 -21.30 -24.41 -13.53
C ASN A 115 -21.22 -23.39 -14.66
N ASN A 116 -20.82 -22.15 -14.35
CA ASN A 116 -20.79 -21.03 -15.27
C ASN A 116 -19.37 -20.85 -15.85
N ARG A 117 -19.19 -21.27 -17.09
CA ARG A 117 -17.89 -21.26 -17.77
C ARG A 117 -17.34 -19.85 -17.98
N ARG A 118 -18.18 -18.84 -18.20
CA ARG A 118 -17.74 -17.45 -18.37
C ARG A 118 -17.05 -16.94 -17.12
N HIS A 119 -17.57 -17.28 -15.93
CA HIS A 119 -16.92 -16.92 -14.68
C HIS A 119 -15.60 -17.64 -14.47
N ILE A 120 -15.43 -18.88 -14.94
CA ILE A 120 -14.12 -19.55 -14.91
C ILE A 120 -13.09 -18.79 -15.75
N TYR A 121 -13.44 -18.34 -16.95
CA TYR A 121 -12.53 -17.54 -17.79
C TYR A 121 -12.20 -16.18 -17.15
N ILE A 122 -13.19 -15.48 -16.60
CA ILE A 122 -12.96 -14.22 -15.86
C ILE A 122 -11.98 -14.45 -14.70
N ALA A 123 -12.15 -15.54 -13.98
CA ALA A 123 -11.28 -15.89 -12.85
C ALA A 123 -9.83 -16.11 -13.30
N TYR A 124 -9.59 -16.85 -14.38
CA TYR A 124 -8.24 -17.08 -14.89
C TYR A 124 -7.62 -15.80 -15.48
N ALA A 125 -8.40 -14.97 -16.17
CA ALA A 125 -7.93 -13.69 -16.66
C ALA A 125 -7.54 -12.74 -15.50
N ALA A 126 -8.35 -12.69 -14.45
CA ALA A 126 -8.03 -11.93 -13.25
C ALA A 126 -6.80 -12.49 -12.50
N ALA A 127 -6.66 -13.82 -12.43
CA ALA A 127 -5.47 -14.45 -11.85
C ALA A 127 -4.19 -14.09 -12.65
N ALA A 128 -4.27 -14.02 -13.98
CA ALA A 128 -3.16 -13.55 -14.82
C ALA A 128 -2.80 -12.08 -14.50
N GLY A 129 -3.81 -11.20 -14.34
CA GLY A 129 -3.61 -9.83 -13.88
C GLY A 129 -2.95 -9.75 -12.50
N SER A 130 -3.35 -10.62 -11.56
CA SER A 130 -2.72 -10.74 -10.24
C SER A 130 -1.24 -11.12 -10.35
N VAL A 131 -0.90 -12.09 -11.21
CA VAL A 131 0.49 -12.55 -11.43
C VAL A 131 1.31 -11.46 -12.10
N LEU A 132 0.76 -10.74 -13.08
CA LEU A 132 1.42 -9.58 -13.69
C LEU A 132 1.55 -8.37 -12.75
N THR A 133 0.87 -8.38 -11.61
CA THR A 133 0.95 -7.33 -10.59
C THR A 133 1.96 -7.63 -9.49
N LYS A 134 1.94 -8.85 -8.93
CA LYS A 134 2.76 -9.18 -7.74
C LYS A 134 3.46 -10.55 -7.82
N GLY A 135 3.49 -11.17 -9.00
CA GLY A 135 4.16 -12.43 -9.24
C GLY A 135 3.39 -13.67 -8.74
N PRO A 136 4.09 -14.74 -8.36
CA PRO A 136 3.49 -16.04 -8.08
C PRO A 136 2.37 -16.05 -7.03
N VAL A 137 2.41 -15.15 -6.05
CA VAL A 137 1.37 -15.04 -5.02
C VAL A 137 -0.01 -14.79 -5.62
N GLY A 138 -0.07 -14.14 -6.80
CA GLY A 138 -1.32 -13.86 -7.52
C GLY A 138 -2.08 -15.10 -7.99
N ILE A 139 -1.44 -16.26 -8.07
CA ILE A 139 -2.09 -17.53 -8.40
C ILE A 139 -2.01 -18.54 -7.26
N ILE A 140 -0.92 -18.55 -6.49
CA ILE A 140 -0.70 -19.51 -5.39
C ILE A 140 -1.77 -19.32 -4.31
N LEU A 141 -1.99 -18.09 -3.84
CA LEU A 141 -2.92 -17.82 -2.76
C LEU A 141 -4.39 -18.10 -3.17
N PRO A 142 -4.92 -17.58 -4.29
CA PRO A 142 -6.26 -17.95 -4.77
C PRO A 142 -6.40 -19.45 -5.04
N GLY A 143 -5.37 -20.08 -5.62
CA GLY A 143 -5.34 -21.52 -5.86
C GLY A 143 -5.44 -22.32 -4.56
N LEU A 144 -4.68 -21.96 -3.53
CA LEU A 144 -4.74 -22.61 -2.22
C LEU A 144 -6.14 -22.47 -1.59
N ILE A 145 -6.70 -21.26 -1.60
CA ILE A 145 -8.03 -20.99 -1.04
C ILE A 145 -9.10 -21.87 -1.71
N ILE A 146 -9.11 -21.91 -3.05
CA ILE A 146 -10.14 -22.67 -3.78
C ILE A 146 -9.98 -24.17 -3.64
N LEU A 147 -8.74 -24.67 -3.62
CA LEU A 147 -8.46 -26.11 -3.44
C LEU A 147 -8.87 -26.59 -2.04
N VAL A 148 -8.56 -25.81 -0.99
CA VAL A 148 -8.99 -26.13 0.38
C VAL A 148 -10.53 -26.06 0.47
N TYR A 149 -11.17 -25.08 -0.17
CA TYR A 149 -12.63 -25.00 -0.25
C TYR A 149 -13.24 -26.26 -0.90
N ILE A 150 -12.71 -26.68 -2.06
CA ILE A 150 -13.14 -27.88 -2.77
C ILE A 150 -13.02 -29.14 -1.88
N ALA A 151 -11.90 -29.26 -1.17
CA ALA A 151 -11.66 -30.35 -0.25
C ALA A 151 -12.67 -30.38 0.92
N CYS A 152 -12.92 -29.21 1.55
CA CYS A 152 -13.88 -29.07 2.64
C CYS A 152 -15.31 -29.38 2.19
N GLU A 153 -15.72 -28.95 1.00
CA GLU A 153 -17.04 -29.23 0.41
C GLU A 153 -17.16 -30.66 -0.13
N ARG A 154 -16.04 -31.39 -0.26
CA ARG A 154 -15.95 -32.74 -0.88
C ARG A 154 -16.52 -32.80 -2.29
N LYS A 155 -16.44 -31.70 -3.07
CA LYS A 155 -16.98 -31.58 -4.43
C LYS A 155 -15.91 -31.81 -5.49
N THR A 156 -15.45 -33.05 -5.64
CA THR A 156 -14.38 -33.42 -6.60
C THR A 156 -14.70 -33.03 -8.05
N ALA A 157 -15.98 -32.95 -8.43
CA ALA A 157 -16.40 -32.47 -9.75
C ALA A 157 -15.91 -31.02 -10.03
N TYR A 158 -15.66 -30.22 -8.99
CA TYR A 158 -15.11 -28.87 -9.16
C TYR A 158 -13.68 -28.87 -9.68
N LEU A 159 -12.89 -29.89 -9.35
CA LEU A 159 -11.52 -30.05 -9.88
C LEU A 159 -11.53 -30.22 -11.40
N LYS A 160 -12.45 -31.04 -11.95
CA LYS A 160 -12.59 -31.21 -13.40
C LYS A 160 -12.98 -29.91 -14.11
N ARG A 161 -13.77 -29.05 -13.45
CA ARG A 161 -14.15 -27.73 -14.00
C ARG A 161 -12.99 -26.74 -13.91
N LEU A 162 -12.27 -26.74 -12.78
CA LEU A 162 -11.15 -25.86 -12.52
C LEU A 162 -9.98 -26.16 -13.48
N PHE A 163 -9.56 -27.41 -13.59
CA PHE A 163 -8.40 -27.80 -14.40
C PHE A 163 -8.74 -28.16 -15.86
N ARG A 164 -9.89 -27.71 -16.35
CA ARG A 164 -10.17 -27.82 -17.78
C ARG A 164 -9.16 -27.01 -18.58
N PRO A 165 -8.52 -27.57 -19.64
CA PRO A 165 -7.33 -27.00 -20.29
C PRO A 165 -7.48 -25.55 -20.79
N ASP A 166 -8.67 -25.15 -21.19
CA ASP A 166 -8.96 -23.83 -21.74
C ASP A 166 -8.77 -22.68 -20.73
N GLY A 167 -9.09 -22.90 -19.45
CA GLY A 167 -8.86 -21.92 -18.41
C GLY A 167 -7.37 -21.67 -18.12
N PRO A 168 -6.59 -22.72 -17.76
CA PRO A 168 -5.14 -22.63 -17.63
C PRO A 168 -4.44 -22.09 -18.89
N PHE A 169 -4.90 -22.45 -20.09
CA PHE A 169 -4.37 -21.92 -21.35
C PHE A 169 -4.58 -20.39 -21.43
N LEU A 170 -5.79 -19.91 -21.14
CA LEU A 170 -6.08 -18.47 -21.10
C LEU A 170 -5.18 -17.72 -20.10
N PHE A 171 -4.98 -18.28 -18.90
CA PHE A 171 -4.09 -17.72 -17.89
C PHE A 171 -2.65 -17.58 -18.44
N LEU A 172 -2.09 -18.65 -18.98
CA LEU A 172 -0.74 -18.64 -19.54
C LEU A 172 -0.63 -17.70 -20.73
N PHE A 173 -1.60 -17.69 -21.63
CA PHE A 173 -1.63 -16.79 -22.78
C PHE A 173 -1.58 -15.32 -22.38
N LEU A 174 -2.23 -14.94 -21.27
CA LEU A 174 -2.27 -13.56 -20.82
C LEU A 174 -1.01 -13.15 -20.02
N CYS A 175 -0.44 -14.02 -19.21
CA CYS A 175 0.67 -13.60 -18.34
C CYS A 175 2.06 -14.01 -18.88
N LEU A 176 2.20 -15.15 -19.54
CA LEU A 176 3.48 -15.71 -19.95
C LEU A 176 4.26 -14.85 -20.96
N PRO A 177 3.65 -14.16 -21.95
CA PRO A 177 4.39 -13.40 -22.96
C PRO A 177 5.36 -12.37 -22.34
N TRP A 178 4.95 -11.65 -21.29
CA TRP A 178 5.84 -10.70 -20.63
C TRP A 178 7.00 -11.39 -19.92
N TYR A 179 6.77 -12.50 -19.23
CA TYR A 179 7.83 -13.26 -18.57
C TYR A 179 8.83 -13.85 -19.56
N VAL A 180 8.35 -14.32 -20.71
CA VAL A 180 9.21 -14.82 -21.82
C VAL A 180 10.06 -13.68 -22.37
N TYR A 181 9.45 -12.53 -22.67
CA TYR A 181 10.19 -11.34 -23.11
C TYR A 181 11.30 -10.95 -22.12
N MET A 182 10.98 -10.87 -20.84
CA MET A 182 11.94 -10.50 -19.80
C MET A 182 13.07 -11.53 -19.67
N HIS A 183 12.76 -12.81 -19.83
CA HIS A 183 13.76 -13.87 -19.84
C HIS A 183 14.72 -13.75 -21.03
N ILE A 184 14.20 -13.54 -22.22
CA ILE A 184 15.01 -13.40 -23.44
C ILE A 184 15.89 -12.14 -23.37
N THR A 185 15.35 -11.03 -22.86
CA THR A 185 16.02 -9.72 -22.84
C THR A 185 17.02 -9.58 -21.69
N HIS A 186 16.71 -10.10 -20.51
CA HIS A 186 17.48 -9.87 -19.27
C HIS A 186 18.04 -11.15 -18.64
N GLY A 187 17.67 -12.33 -19.15
CA GLY A 187 18.24 -13.61 -18.72
C GLY A 187 18.07 -13.89 -17.22
N GLN A 188 19.15 -14.40 -16.63
CA GLN A 188 19.16 -14.82 -15.21
C GLN A 188 18.97 -13.66 -14.24
N ALA A 189 19.48 -12.46 -14.56
CA ALA A 189 19.35 -11.28 -13.69
C ALA A 189 17.89 -10.93 -13.37
N PHE A 190 16.99 -11.12 -14.34
CA PHE A 190 15.55 -10.94 -14.11
C PHE A 190 15.00 -11.94 -13.09
N TRP A 191 15.36 -13.23 -13.22
CA TRP A 191 14.86 -14.26 -12.31
C TRP A 191 15.44 -14.12 -10.90
N ASP A 192 16.71 -13.79 -10.79
CA ASP A 192 17.38 -13.55 -9.49
C ASP A 192 16.76 -12.36 -8.75
N GLY A 193 16.45 -11.30 -9.47
CA GLY A 193 15.77 -10.13 -8.91
C GLY A 193 14.32 -10.41 -8.53
N LEU A 194 13.52 -10.88 -9.47
CA LEU A 194 12.08 -11.03 -9.27
C LEU A 194 11.73 -12.23 -8.38
N LEU A 195 12.18 -13.43 -8.74
CA LEU A 195 11.84 -14.65 -8.00
C LEU A 195 12.80 -14.90 -6.85
N GLY A 196 14.11 -14.82 -7.09
CA GLY A 196 15.10 -15.09 -6.07
C GLY A 196 14.97 -14.12 -4.90
N PHE A 197 15.30 -12.87 -5.13
CA PHE A 197 15.35 -11.86 -4.06
C PHE A 197 13.97 -11.43 -3.56
N ASN A 198 13.08 -11.04 -4.46
CA ASN A 198 11.80 -10.41 -4.06
C ASN A 198 10.69 -11.40 -3.70
N ASN A 199 10.84 -12.68 -3.95
CA ASN A 199 9.87 -13.71 -3.54
C ASN A 199 10.47 -14.71 -2.58
N VAL A 200 11.49 -15.48 -2.99
CA VAL A 200 12.05 -16.57 -2.17
C VAL A 200 12.79 -16.02 -0.94
N THR A 201 13.74 -15.10 -1.14
CA THR A 201 14.50 -14.53 -0.01
C THR A 201 13.58 -13.86 1.00
N ARG A 202 12.60 -13.05 0.55
CA ARG A 202 11.61 -12.42 1.44
C ARG A 202 10.71 -13.41 2.18
N ALA A 203 10.45 -14.56 1.59
CA ALA A 203 9.64 -15.59 2.24
C ALA A 203 10.37 -16.26 3.40
N VAL A 204 11.71 -16.38 3.32
CA VAL A 204 12.55 -17.14 4.26
C VAL A 204 13.32 -16.24 5.23
N ILE A 205 13.79 -15.07 4.76
CA ILE A 205 14.58 -14.13 5.55
C ILE A 205 13.77 -12.84 5.73
N SER A 206 13.56 -12.42 6.98
CA SER A 206 12.80 -11.21 7.28
C SER A 206 13.59 -9.96 6.89
N GLU A 207 12.92 -9.04 6.18
CA GLU A 207 13.43 -7.68 5.92
C GLU A 207 13.36 -6.81 7.19
N HIS A 208 12.38 -7.10 8.07
CA HIS A 208 12.15 -6.43 9.36
C HIS A 208 12.05 -7.50 10.46
N PRO A 209 13.18 -7.99 11.01
CA PRO A 209 13.18 -9.07 12.00
C PRO A 209 12.32 -8.78 13.23
N GLU A 210 12.22 -7.52 13.64
CA GLU A 210 11.40 -7.05 14.77
C GLU A 210 9.89 -7.22 14.53
N GLU A 211 9.46 -7.20 13.28
CA GLU A 211 8.06 -7.40 12.90
C GLU A 211 7.73 -8.88 12.65
N ASN A 212 8.73 -9.77 12.61
CA ASN A 212 8.54 -11.20 12.32
C ASN A 212 8.01 -11.96 13.54
N VAL A 213 6.84 -11.58 14.03
CA VAL A 213 6.13 -12.23 15.14
C VAL A 213 4.86 -12.91 14.65
N TRP A 214 4.50 -14.05 15.25
CA TRP A 214 3.37 -14.88 14.81
C TRP A 214 2.02 -14.17 14.93
N TYR A 215 1.88 -13.22 15.86
CA TYR A 215 0.64 -12.48 16.12
C TYR A 215 0.51 -11.20 15.28
N TYR A 216 1.47 -10.87 14.41
CA TYR A 216 1.49 -9.63 13.63
C TYR A 216 0.16 -9.33 12.93
N TYR A 217 -0.36 -10.30 12.16
CA TYR A 217 -1.62 -10.09 11.43
C TYR A 217 -2.86 -10.21 12.31
N LEU A 218 -2.77 -10.80 13.51
CA LEU A 218 -3.85 -10.74 14.47
C LEU A 218 -4.08 -9.33 15.03
N LEU A 219 -3.08 -8.46 14.95
CA LEU A 219 -3.18 -7.03 15.29
C LEU A 219 -3.48 -6.19 14.04
N VAL A 220 -2.73 -6.38 12.97
CA VAL A 220 -2.81 -5.54 11.76
C VAL A 220 -4.16 -5.66 11.06
N VAL A 221 -4.72 -6.86 10.93
CA VAL A 221 -6.00 -7.04 10.24
C VAL A 221 -7.15 -6.36 10.98
N PRO A 222 -7.37 -6.55 12.30
CA PRO A 222 -8.40 -5.81 13.02
C PRO A 222 -8.22 -4.28 12.98
N VAL A 223 -6.99 -3.78 13.08
CA VAL A 223 -6.70 -2.34 12.96
C VAL A 223 -7.03 -1.84 11.55
N GLY A 224 -6.65 -2.58 10.53
CA GLY A 224 -6.94 -2.23 9.13
C GLY A 224 -8.44 -2.19 8.80
N LEU A 225 -9.26 -2.99 9.50
CA LEU A 225 -10.72 -2.99 9.35
C LEU A 225 -11.42 -1.82 10.04
N LEU A 226 -10.74 -1.09 10.95
CA LEU A 226 -11.38 0.03 11.67
C LEU A 226 -12.03 1.01 10.70
N PRO A 227 -13.22 1.51 11.02
CA PRO A 227 -13.98 1.38 12.29
C PRO A 227 -14.85 0.11 12.38
N TRP A 228 -14.81 -0.81 11.42
CA TRP A 228 -15.75 -1.91 11.23
C TRP A 228 -15.39 -3.23 11.92
N THR A 229 -14.30 -3.27 12.66
CA THR A 229 -13.77 -4.48 13.29
C THR A 229 -14.79 -5.21 14.16
N GLY A 230 -15.49 -4.50 15.05
CA GLY A 230 -16.49 -5.11 15.93
C GLY A 230 -17.67 -5.70 15.15
N VAL A 231 -18.10 -5.00 14.10
CA VAL A 231 -19.20 -5.44 13.22
C VAL A 231 -18.79 -6.69 12.44
N ALA A 232 -17.55 -6.74 11.94
CA ALA A 232 -17.00 -7.88 11.22
C ALA A 232 -16.92 -9.13 12.10
N LEU A 233 -16.37 -9.00 13.30
CA LEU A 233 -16.27 -10.11 14.27
C LEU A 233 -17.66 -10.65 14.65
N TYR A 234 -18.64 -9.76 14.86
CA TYR A 234 -20.00 -10.17 15.11
C TYR A 234 -20.62 -10.87 13.89
N GLY A 235 -20.35 -10.39 12.69
CA GLY A 235 -20.79 -10.99 11.43
C GLY A 235 -20.23 -12.39 11.22
N ILE A 236 -18.94 -12.61 11.49
CA ILE A 236 -18.33 -13.94 11.47
C ILE A 236 -19.09 -14.89 12.41
N LYS A 237 -19.31 -14.49 13.68
CA LYS A 237 -20.04 -15.27 14.66
C LYS A 237 -21.45 -15.65 14.19
N LYS A 238 -22.14 -14.76 13.48
CA LYS A 238 -23.55 -14.94 13.05
C LYS A 238 -23.68 -15.66 11.72
N ALA A 239 -22.79 -15.36 10.76
CA ALA A 239 -22.91 -15.87 9.40
C ALA A 239 -22.05 -17.10 9.13
N PHE A 240 -21.14 -17.48 10.04
CA PHE A 240 -20.30 -18.69 9.86
C PHE A 240 -21.17 -19.92 9.59
N ARG A 241 -20.82 -20.66 8.56
CA ARG A 241 -21.42 -21.96 8.20
C ARG A 241 -20.29 -22.87 7.73
N ARG A 242 -20.52 -24.18 7.83
CA ARG A 242 -19.54 -25.21 7.40
C ARG A 242 -19.63 -25.54 5.91
N THR A 243 -20.48 -24.86 5.17
CA THR A 243 -20.71 -25.09 3.74
C THR A 243 -21.01 -23.78 3.00
N GLY A 244 -20.89 -23.82 1.68
CA GLY A 244 -21.27 -22.72 0.80
C GLY A 244 -20.37 -21.49 0.93
N PHE A 245 -20.95 -20.33 0.57
CA PHE A 245 -20.20 -19.07 0.53
C PHE A 245 -19.63 -18.63 1.90
N PRO A 246 -20.35 -18.80 3.03
CA PRO A 246 -19.78 -18.46 4.34
C PRO A 246 -18.52 -19.28 4.69
N LEU A 247 -18.47 -20.57 4.33
CA LEU A 247 -17.26 -21.38 4.46
C LEU A 247 -16.15 -20.82 3.57
N PHE A 248 -16.45 -20.56 2.30
CA PHE A 248 -15.50 -20.01 1.34
C PHE A 248 -14.91 -18.67 1.84
N ALA A 249 -15.73 -17.75 2.31
CA ALA A 249 -15.31 -16.46 2.86
C ALA A 249 -14.42 -16.62 4.11
N THR A 250 -14.76 -17.59 4.99
CA THR A 250 -13.95 -17.90 6.17
C THR A 250 -12.58 -18.47 5.79
N LEU A 251 -12.56 -19.41 4.84
CA LEU A 251 -11.32 -19.99 4.33
C LEU A 251 -10.46 -18.92 3.62
N TRP A 252 -11.09 -18.07 2.84
CA TRP A 252 -10.38 -16.97 2.18
C TRP A 252 -9.69 -16.06 3.21
N ALA A 253 -10.39 -15.55 4.20
CA ALA A 253 -9.79 -14.72 5.25
C ALA A 253 -8.73 -15.47 6.04
N GLY A 254 -9.05 -16.69 6.53
CA GLY A 254 -8.17 -17.47 7.39
C GLY A 254 -6.90 -17.93 6.68
N ILE A 255 -7.01 -18.46 5.46
CA ILE A 255 -5.85 -18.92 4.68
C ILE A 255 -4.97 -17.72 4.30
N THR A 256 -5.54 -16.56 3.94
CA THR A 256 -4.74 -15.37 3.65
C THR A 256 -3.91 -14.95 4.87
N VAL A 257 -4.53 -14.86 6.03
CA VAL A 257 -3.84 -14.50 7.29
C VAL A 257 -2.77 -15.53 7.62
N LEU A 258 -3.10 -16.81 7.57
CA LEU A 258 -2.16 -17.91 7.86
C LEU A 258 -0.98 -17.91 6.88
N PHE A 259 -1.25 -17.79 5.58
CA PHE A 259 -0.22 -17.78 4.55
C PHE A 259 0.83 -16.70 4.82
N TYR A 260 0.40 -15.46 5.04
CA TYR A 260 1.34 -14.36 5.30
C TYR A 260 1.96 -14.41 6.70
N THR A 261 1.31 -15.03 7.69
CA THR A 261 1.91 -15.27 9.00
C THR A 261 3.10 -16.22 8.93
N LEU A 262 3.06 -17.21 8.04
CA LEU A 262 4.14 -18.18 7.84
C LEU A 262 5.35 -17.61 7.09
N LEU A 263 5.20 -16.50 6.35
CA LEU A 263 6.30 -15.84 5.67
C LEU A 263 7.15 -15.03 6.66
N ALA A 264 8.47 -14.99 6.44
CA ALA A 264 9.41 -14.27 7.32
C ALA A 264 9.22 -12.74 7.25
N THR A 265 9.19 -12.17 6.04
CA THR A 265 8.95 -10.73 5.87
C THR A 265 7.46 -10.41 5.99
N LYS A 266 7.13 -9.46 6.87
CA LYS A 266 5.78 -9.01 7.12
C LYS A 266 5.62 -7.53 6.76
N TYR A 267 4.51 -7.22 6.09
CA TYR A 267 4.06 -5.84 5.82
C TYR A 267 2.57 -5.73 6.12
N PRO A 268 2.09 -4.60 6.62
CA PRO A 268 0.67 -4.40 6.92
C PRO A 268 -0.23 -4.68 5.71
N THR A 269 0.27 -4.42 4.50
CA THR A 269 -0.46 -4.57 3.24
C THR A 269 -0.60 -6.01 2.76
N TYR A 270 0.19 -6.96 3.27
CA TYR A 270 0.18 -8.32 2.73
C TYR A 270 -1.13 -9.05 3.01
N ALA A 271 -1.66 -8.97 4.23
CA ALA A 271 -2.94 -9.58 4.56
C ALA A 271 -4.17 -8.77 4.07
N TYR A 272 -3.96 -7.70 3.31
CA TYR A 272 -5.02 -6.82 2.80
C TYR A 272 -6.10 -7.57 2.01
N ILE A 273 -5.75 -8.62 1.28
CA ILE A 273 -6.71 -9.48 0.54
C ILE A 273 -7.77 -10.10 1.47
N ALA A 274 -7.46 -10.33 2.76
CA ALA A 274 -8.43 -10.84 3.72
C ALA A 274 -9.57 -9.84 4.02
N HIS A 275 -9.39 -8.54 3.74
CA HIS A 275 -10.42 -7.53 3.95
C HIS A 275 -11.67 -7.79 3.11
N ILE A 276 -11.53 -8.36 1.91
CA ILE A 276 -12.66 -8.62 1.00
C ILE A 276 -13.75 -9.48 1.71
N PRO A 277 -13.45 -10.72 2.14
CA PRO A 277 -14.45 -11.53 2.83
C PRO A 277 -14.81 -10.97 4.21
N LEU A 278 -13.90 -10.27 4.90
CA LEU A 278 -14.17 -9.69 6.21
C LEU A 278 -15.18 -8.52 6.10
N MET A 279 -15.15 -7.73 5.03
CA MET A 279 -16.15 -6.68 4.78
C MET A 279 -17.52 -7.25 4.39
N TRP A 280 -17.57 -8.39 3.71
CA TRP A 280 -18.83 -9.11 3.56
C TRP A 280 -19.41 -9.54 4.93
N PHE A 281 -18.57 -10.12 5.81
CA PHE A 281 -19.00 -10.44 7.17
C PHE A 281 -19.44 -9.20 7.95
N ALA A 282 -18.76 -8.07 7.81
CA ALA A 282 -19.14 -6.81 8.43
C ALA A 282 -20.54 -6.37 7.98
N ALA A 283 -20.80 -6.39 6.68
CA ALA A 283 -22.10 -6.03 6.14
C ALA A 283 -23.24 -6.93 6.65
N VAL A 284 -23.00 -8.23 6.66
CA VAL A 284 -23.96 -9.21 7.21
C VAL A 284 -24.14 -8.99 8.72
N GLY A 285 -23.06 -8.75 9.45
CA GLY A 285 -23.08 -8.43 10.89
C GLY A 285 -23.94 -7.21 11.20
N ALA A 286 -23.81 -6.14 10.41
CA ALA A 286 -24.63 -4.93 10.54
C ALA A 286 -26.12 -5.22 10.39
N VAL A 287 -26.51 -6.03 9.40
CA VAL A 287 -27.90 -6.43 9.20
C VAL A 287 -28.44 -7.20 10.42
N TYR A 288 -27.63 -8.10 11.01
CA TYR A 288 -28.03 -8.80 12.24
C TYR A 288 -28.12 -7.86 13.45
N ILE A 289 -27.24 -6.85 13.55
CA ILE A 289 -27.26 -5.84 14.62
C ILE A 289 -28.56 -5.01 14.53
N TYR A 290 -28.95 -4.60 13.33
CA TYR A 290 -30.20 -3.84 13.12
C TYR A 290 -31.47 -4.62 13.58
N LYS A 291 -31.43 -5.94 13.39
CA LYS A 291 -32.52 -6.83 13.84
C LYS A 291 -32.44 -7.16 15.34
N SER A 292 -31.30 -6.82 15.99
CA SER A 292 -31.07 -7.14 17.41
C SER A 292 -31.52 -5.99 18.32
N ASN A 293 -32.37 -6.30 19.30
CA ASN A 293 -32.83 -5.33 20.31
C ASN A 293 -31.90 -5.24 21.55
N ARG A 294 -30.68 -5.87 21.49
CA ARG A 294 -29.74 -5.93 22.61
C ARG A 294 -28.74 -4.78 22.53
N ARG A 295 -28.85 -3.78 23.41
CA ARG A 295 -27.95 -2.61 23.50
C ARG A 295 -26.48 -2.98 23.57
N ILE A 296 -26.11 -4.04 24.30
CA ILE A 296 -24.72 -4.47 24.46
C ILE A 296 -24.10 -4.89 23.12
N ILE A 297 -24.86 -5.55 22.24
CA ILE A 297 -24.36 -5.96 20.92
C ILE A 297 -24.07 -4.74 20.06
N GLN A 298 -24.93 -3.72 20.14
CA GLN A 298 -24.76 -2.48 19.41
C GLN A 298 -23.55 -1.70 19.92
N PHE A 299 -23.34 -1.70 21.22
CA PHE A 299 -22.18 -1.06 21.83
C PHE A 299 -20.87 -1.74 21.42
N ILE A 300 -20.82 -3.06 21.42
CA ILE A 300 -19.66 -3.84 20.94
C ILE A 300 -19.37 -3.55 19.47
N ALA A 301 -20.41 -3.37 18.65
CA ALA A 301 -20.23 -3.07 17.23
C ALA A 301 -19.70 -1.66 16.96
N VAL A 302 -20.13 -0.67 17.74
CA VAL A 302 -19.76 0.74 17.57
C VAL A 302 -18.52 1.14 18.38
N GLY A 303 -18.25 0.42 19.48
CA GLY A 303 -17.11 0.69 20.35
C GLY A 303 -15.77 0.86 19.65
N PRO A 304 -15.37 -0.04 18.72
CA PRO A 304 -14.14 0.12 17.96
C PRO A 304 -14.09 1.40 17.11
N ALA A 305 -15.23 1.89 16.58
CA ALA A 305 -15.27 3.16 15.86
C ALA A 305 -14.99 4.33 16.79
N PHE A 306 -15.63 4.37 17.96
CA PHE A 306 -15.40 5.42 18.95
C PHE A 306 -13.98 5.40 19.48
N PHE A 307 -13.44 4.23 19.79
CA PHE A 307 -12.06 4.07 20.22
C PHE A 307 -11.09 4.61 19.16
N PHE A 308 -11.30 4.25 17.90
CA PHE A 308 -10.48 4.71 16.78
C PHE A 308 -10.50 6.24 16.63
N TRP A 309 -11.67 6.85 16.71
CA TRP A 309 -11.81 8.31 16.61
C TRP A 309 -11.24 9.05 17.83
N ILE A 310 -11.39 8.47 19.04
CA ILE A 310 -10.81 9.01 20.26
C ILE A 310 -9.27 8.99 20.19
N LEU A 311 -8.67 7.98 19.57
CA LEU A 311 -7.22 7.98 19.32
C LEU A 311 -6.79 9.16 18.44
N PHE A 312 -7.53 9.46 17.37
CA PHE A 312 -7.23 10.64 16.55
C PHE A 312 -7.44 11.94 17.30
N PHE A 313 -8.51 12.03 18.06
CA PHE A 313 -8.78 13.20 18.91
C PHE A 313 -7.65 13.42 19.92
N GLY A 314 -7.27 12.39 20.65
CA GLY A 314 -6.16 12.44 21.60
C GLY A 314 -4.84 12.80 20.92
N SER A 315 -4.54 12.16 19.78
CA SER A 315 -3.33 12.50 19.01
C SER A 315 -3.32 13.96 18.58
N ALA A 316 -4.45 14.51 18.13
CA ALA A 316 -4.57 15.92 17.75
C ALA A 316 -4.31 16.89 18.91
N LEU A 317 -4.63 16.49 20.16
CA LEU A 317 -4.40 17.32 21.34
C LEU A 317 -2.95 17.27 21.85
N PHE A 318 -2.28 16.12 21.74
CA PHE A 318 -1.01 15.87 22.42
C PHE A 318 0.21 15.85 21.50
N VAL A 319 0.03 15.58 20.20
CA VAL A 319 1.14 15.55 19.25
C VAL A 319 1.72 16.95 19.05
N ARG A 320 3.04 17.08 19.25
CA ARG A 320 3.83 18.30 19.01
C ARG A 320 4.91 17.98 17.99
N VAL A 321 4.74 18.48 16.78
CA VAL A 321 5.72 18.34 15.69
C VAL A 321 5.83 19.66 14.94
N ASP A 322 6.98 19.93 14.39
CA ASP A 322 7.33 21.21 13.75
C ASP A 322 6.36 21.68 12.65
N TYR A 323 5.71 20.72 11.97
CA TYR A 323 4.82 21.01 10.85
C TYR A 323 3.33 21.03 11.22
N LEU A 324 2.95 20.83 12.49
CA LEU A 324 1.56 20.84 12.96
C LEU A 324 1.35 21.85 14.09
N HIS A 325 0.42 22.75 13.88
CA HIS A 325 -0.02 23.69 14.90
C HIS A 325 -1.39 23.30 15.45
N LEU A 326 -1.58 23.32 16.76
CA LEU A 326 -2.87 23.01 17.39
C LEU A 326 -4.02 23.85 16.82
N GLY A 327 -3.76 25.11 16.49
CA GLY A 327 -4.75 26.00 15.88
C GLY A 327 -5.24 25.52 14.52
N SER A 328 -4.49 24.70 13.79
CA SER A 328 -4.95 24.13 12.51
C SER A 328 -5.82 22.87 12.68
N LEU A 329 -5.81 22.25 13.85
CA LEU A 329 -6.50 20.99 14.13
C LEU A 329 -7.91 21.17 14.74
N TRP A 330 -8.36 22.41 14.97
CA TRP A 330 -9.66 22.69 15.59
C TRP A 330 -10.86 22.02 14.88
N PRO A 331 -10.90 21.88 13.52
CA PRO A 331 -12.02 21.20 12.89
C PRO A 331 -12.11 19.71 13.31
N LEU A 332 -10.99 18.99 13.41
CA LEU A 332 -10.97 17.61 13.93
C LEU A 332 -11.38 17.56 15.40
N ILE A 333 -10.88 18.50 16.22
CA ILE A 333 -11.16 18.57 17.66
C ILE A 333 -12.65 18.79 17.92
N VAL A 334 -13.33 19.59 17.10
CA VAL A 334 -14.78 19.82 17.23
C VAL A 334 -15.60 18.71 16.58
N PHE A 335 -15.19 18.24 15.41
CA PHE A 335 -15.97 17.29 14.63
C PHE A 335 -16.08 15.91 15.29
N ILE A 336 -14.98 15.38 15.84
CA ILE A 336 -14.98 14.02 16.42
C ILE A 336 -15.95 13.87 17.59
N PRO A 337 -15.93 14.73 18.65
CA PRO A 337 -16.91 14.65 19.72
C PRO A 337 -18.35 14.84 19.25
N THR A 338 -18.57 15.73 18.28
CA THR A 338 -19.90 15.97 17.70
C THR A 338 -20.43 14.72 16.99
N ALA A 339 -19.61 14.04 16.19
CA ALA A 339 -19.96 12.79 15.53
C ALA A 339 -20.28 11.68 16.53
N ILE A 340 -19.46 11.54 17.60
CA ILE A 340 -19.71 10.58 18.68
C ILE A 340 -21.05 10.87 19.37
N LEU A 341 -21.34 12.14 19.65
CA LEU A 341 -22.61 12.55 20.27
C LEU A 341 -23.82 12.22 19.39
N ILE A 342 -23.77 12.56 18.11
CA ILE A 342 -24.86 12.28 17.15
C ILE A 342 -25.14 10.77 17.07
N ILE A 343 -24.10 9.94 16.96
CA ILE A 343 -24.24 8.48 16.88
C ILE A 343 -24.75 7.92 18.23
N SER A 344 -24.30 8.47 19.36
CA SER A 344 -24.81 8.09 20.68
C SER A 344 -26.30 8.39 20.84
N ILE A 345 -26.75 9.55 20.33
CA ILE A 345 -28.19 9.91 20.30
C ILE A 345 -28.97 8.94 19.39
N ALA A 346 -28.45 8.59 18.21
CA ALA A 346 -29.07 7.63 17.32
C ALA A 346 -29.22 6.23 17.97
N LEU A 347 -28.20 5.76 18.68
CA LEU A 347 -28.24 4.54 19.48
C LEU A 347 -29.28 4.61 20.61
N TYR A 348 -29.31 5.72 21.35
CA TYR A 348 -30.26 5.94 22.43
C TYR A 348 -31.71 5.91 21.92
N LYS A 349 -31.97 6.60 20.80
CA LYS A 349 -33.28 6.63 20.12
C LYS A 349 -33.61 5.34 19.35
N ARG A 350 -32.74 4.33 19.39
CA ARG A 350 -32.90 3.05 18.65
C ARG A 350 -33.01 3.21 17.12
N ALA A 351 -32.42 4.28 16.57
CA ALA A 351 -32.37 4.52 15.12
C ALA A 351 -31.26 3.71 14.47
N TYR A 352 -31.26 2.39 14.66
CA TYR A 352 -30.14 1.49 14.32
C TYR A 352 -29.81 1.47 12.83
N LEU A 353 -30.79 1.67 11.95
CA LEU A 353 -30.57 1.76 10.50
C LEU A 353 -29.69 2.96 10.11
N ALA A 354 -29.70 4.03 10.91
CA ALA A 354 -28.90 5.21 10.67
C ALA A 354 -27.45 5.07 11.17
N VAL A 355 -27.17 4.15 12.09
CA VAL A 355 -25.87 4.07 12.79
C VAL A 355 -24.71 3.78 11.83
N SER A 356 -24.80 2.74 10.99
CA SER A 356 -23.72 2.42 10.05
C SER A 356 -23.49 3.49 8.98
N PRO A 357 -24.52 4.07 8.35
CA PRO A 357 -24.34 5.23 7.47
C PRO A 357 -23.69 6.43 8.19
N LEU A 358 -24.10 6.73 9.41
CA LEU A 358 -23.51 7.83 10.19
C LEU A 358 -22.03 7.57 10.51
N ILE A 359 -21.65 6.34 10.91
CA ILE A 359 -20.26 5.97 11.12
C ILE A 359 -19.46 6.12 9.82
N ALA A 360 -19.98 5.64 8.71
CA ALA A 360 -19.32 5.75 7.41
C ALA A 360 -19.08 7.21 6.99
N MET A 361 -20.13 8.06 7.09
CA MET A 361 -20.02 9.47 6.75
C MET A 361 -19.05 10.21 7.69
N ALA A 362 -19.16 9.96 8.99
CA ALA A 362 -18.24 10.56 9.97
C ALA A 362 -16.78 10.12 9.72
N THR A 363 -16.53 8.84 9.46
CA THR A 363 -15.18 8.34 9.14
C THR A 363 -14.65 8.97 7.85
N ALA A 364 -15.47 9.06 6.80
CA ALA A 364 -15.07 9.71 5.56
C ALA A 364 -14.72 11.20 5.77
N ALA A 365 -15.52 11.92 6.56
CA ALA A 365 -15.23 13.32 6.91
C ALA A 365 -13.94 13.44 7.74
N ILE A 366 -13.73 12.56 8.72
CA ILE A 366 -12.47 12.51 9.51
C ILE A 366 -11.28 12.28 8.56
N TYR A 367 -11.38 11.38 7.59
CA TYR A 367 -10.30 11.14 6.62
C TYR A 367 -10.00 12.35 5.73
N VAL A 368 -11.04 13.10 5.33
CA VAL A 368 -10.85 14.36 4.60
C VAL A 368 -10.11 15.38 5.47
N LEU A 369 -10.56 15.55 6.72
CA LEU A 369 -9.93 16.47 7.66
C LEU A 369 -8.48 16.05 7.99
N LEU A 370 -8.23 14.75 8.23
CA LEU A 370 -6.88 14.23 8.44
C LEU A 370 -5.99 14.47 7.22
N THR A 371 -6.51 14.26 6.02
CA THR A 371 -5.75 14.52 4.79
C THR A 371 -5.34 15.99 4.73
N TRP A 372 -6.29 16.90 4.89
CA TRP A 372 -6.05 18.33 4.78
C TRP A 372 -5.19 18.89 5.91
N GLN A 373 -5.48 18.52 7.16
CA GLN A 373 -4.86 19.13 8.33
C GLN A 373 -3.56 18.46 8.79
N VAL A 374 -3.35 17.18 8.44
CA VAL A 374 -2.21 16.40 8.92
C VAL A 374 -1.34 15.90 7.78
N LEU A 375 -1.93 15.20 6.79
CA LEU A 375 -1.13 14.55 5.75
C LEU A 375 -0.54 15.55 4.75
N VAL A 376 -1.28 16.58 4.35
CA VAL A 376 -0.74 17.61 3.44
C VAL A 376 0.45 18.34 4.09
N PRO A 377 0.34 18.92 5.30
CA PRO A 377 1.49 19.52 5.98
C PRO A 377 2.67 18.55 6.20
N PHE A 378 2.39 17.29 6.52
CA PHE A 378 3.43 16.28 6.68
C PHE A 378 4.20 16.02 5.37
N TYR A 379 3.47 15.88 4.25
CA TYR A 379 4.12 15.67 2.95
C TYR A 379 4.86 16.90 2.47
N GLU A 380 4.34 18.10 2.67
CA GLU A 380 5.04 19.36 2.38
C GLU A 380 6.34 19.47 3.18
N TYR A 381 6.30 19.14 4.47
CA TYR A 381 7.47 19.14 5.34
C TYR A 381 8.53 18.12 4.91
N ARG A 382 8.13 16.92 4.49
CA ARG A 382 9.05 15.82 4.13
C ARG A 382 9.48 15.80 2.68
N SER A 383 8.71 16.39 1.78
CA SER A 383 9.00 16.36 0.34
C SER A 383 10.07 17.36 -0.06
N THR A 384 10.66 17.13 -1.23
CA THR A 384 11.62 18.04 -1.85
C THR A 384 10.95 19.08 -2.76
N ILE A 385 9.62 19.25 -2.70
CA ILE A 385 8.90 20.28 -3.45
C ILE A 385 9.51 21.67 -3.26
N PRO A 386 9.89 22.11 -2.05
CA PRO A 386 10.54 23.41 -1.86
C PRO A 386 11.84 23.57 -2.66
N LEU A 387 12.54 22.47 -2.97
CA LEU A 387 13.76 22.51 -3.78
C LEU A 387 13.49 22.65 -5.29
N VAL A 388 12.26 22.46 -5.77
CA VAL A 388 11.95 22.53 -7.21
C VAL A 388 12.29 23.91 -7.77
N THR A 389 11.93 24.96 -7.04
CA THR A 389 12.24 26.36 -7.43
C THR A 389 13.74 26.59 -7.43
N ALA A 390 14.44 26.12 -6.40
CA ALA A 390 15.90 26.21 -6.28
C ALA A 390 16.60 25.41 -7.36
N SER A 391 16.06 24.23 -7.73
CA SER A 391 16.70 23.28 -8.64
C SER A 391 17.04 23.88 -10.00
N ARG A 392 16.30 24.90 -10.46
CA ARG A 392 16.57 25.61 -11.72
C ARG A 392 17.89 26.37 -11.68
N ASN A 393 18.31 26.81 -10.50
CA ASN A 393 19.54 27.62 -10.28
C ASN A 393 20.70 26.78 -9.73
N LEU A 394 20.46 25.49 -9.37
CA LEU A 394 21.52 24.62 -8.90
C LEU A 394 22.50 24.31 -10.03
N LYS A 395 23.80 24.57 -9.79
CA LYS A 395 24.87 24.33 -10.76
C LYS A 395 25.65 23.07 -10.43
N GLY A 396 26.25 22.46 -11.45
CA GLY A 396 27.13 21.30 -11.29
C GLY A 396 26.42 20.02 -10.83
N HIS A 397 27.20 19.15 -10.20
CA HIS A 397 26.72 17.89 -9.64
C HIS A 397 26.00 18.12 -8.32
N ILE A 398 24.86 17.46 -8.12
CA ILE A 398 24.01 17.61 -6.92
C ILE A 398 24.27 16.45 -5.98
N TYR A 399 24.46 16.78 -4.71
CA TYR A 399 24.70 15.84 -3.63
C TYR A 399 23.70 16.03 -2.51
N PHE A 400 23.31 14.93 -1.85
CA PHE A 400 22.61 14.94 -0.57
C PHE A 400 23.57 14.49 0.53
N PHE A 401 23.59 15.23 1.63
CA PHE A 401 24.40 14.91 2.79
C PHE A 401 23.71 13.84 3.66
N GLU A 402 24.27 12.65 3.73
CA GLU A 402 23.89 11.51 4.59
C GLU A 402 22.42 11.02 4.54
N GLU A 403 21.51 11.75 3.92
CA GLU A 403 20.10 11.35 3.81
C GLU A 403 19.54 11.68 2.43
N TYR A 404 19.42 10.65 1.58
CA TYR A 404 18.87 10.81 0.22
C TYR A 404 17.35 10.97 0.22
N ARG A 405 16.87 11.89 -0.59
CA ARG A 405 15.44 12.14 -0.79
C ARG A 405 15.02 11.75 -2.21
N THR A 406 14.42 10.58 -2.35
CA THR A 406 13.97 10.01 -3.64
C THR A 406 12.99 10.91 -4.39
N SER A 407 12.20 11.72 -3.67
CA SER A 407 11.27 12.69 -4.24
C SER A 407 11.95 13.81 -5.03
N PHE A 408 13.25 14.07 -4.80
CA PHE A 408 14.00 15.08 -5.52
C PHE A 408 14.05 14.79 -7.03
N GLU A 409 14.44 13.58 -7.37
CA GLU A 409 14.52 13.15 -8.77
C GLU A 409 13.16 13.15 -9.47
N TYR A 410 12.11 12.75 -8.72
CA TYR A 410 10.74 12.76 -9.21
C TYR A 410 10.25 14.18 -9.56
N TYR A 411 10.45 15.15 -8.67
CA TYR A 411 9.94 16.51 -8.87
C TYR A 411 10.83 17.38 -9.75
N THR A 412 12.15 17.15 -9.76
CA THR A 412 13.11 18.00 -10.50
C THR A 412 13.55 17.41 -11.83
N GLY A 413 13.41 16.09 -12.03
CA GLY A 413 13.96 15.36 -13.17
C GLY A 413 15.50 15.29 -13.15
N ARG A 414 16.16 15.72 -12.06
CA ARG A 414 17.62 15.75 -11.91
C ARG A 414 18.09 14.64 -10.98
N SER A 415 19.15 13.94 -11.37
CA SER A 415 19.78 12.95 -10.50
C SER A 415 20.65 13.63 -9.44
N ALA A 416 20.74 12.99 -8.28
CA ALA A 416 21.63 13.40 -7.21
C ALA A 416 22.45 12.20 -6.70
N VAL A 417 23.53 12.48 -5.98
CA VAL A 417 24.42 11.50 -5.36
C VAL A 417 24.30 11.61 -3.85
N LEU A 418 24.28 10.50 -3.13
CA LEU A 418 24.33 10.49 -1.68
C LEU A 418 25.79 10.54 -1.20
N ILE A 419 26.14 11.50 -0.35
CA ILE A 419 27.37 11.42 0.43
C ILE A 419 27.08 10.49 1.62
N ALA A 420 27.82 9.39 1.70
CA ALA A 420 27.69 8.45 2.79
C ALA A 420 28.24 9.02 4.10
N PRO A 421 27.68 8.67 5.28
CA PRO A 421 28.24 9.02 6.58
C PRO A 421 29.72 8.57 6.69
N ALA A 422 30.54 9.30 7.46
CA ALA A 422 31.93 8.98 7.64
C ALA A 422 32.18 7.58 8.25
N GLU A 423 31.23 7.07 9.03
CA GLU A 423 31.23 5.69 9.55
C GLU A 423 30.70 4.66 8.53
N TYR A 424 30.40 5.09 7.32
CA TYR A 424 29.86 4.26 6.28
C TYR A 424 30.96 3.44 5.61
N ASP A 425 31.30 2.32 6.23
CA ASP A 425 32.10 1.28 5.59
C ASP A 425 31.21 0.44 4.69
N GLU A 426 31.37 0.58 3.38
CA GLU A 426 30.61 -0.21 2.39
C GLU A 426 30.84 -1.72 2.59
N SER A 427 32.03 -2.10 3.06
CA SER A 427 32.35 -3.49 3.41
C SER A 427 31.63 -3.95 4.68
N ALA A 428 31.42 -3.07 5.65
CA ALA A 428 30.62 -3.34 6.85
C ALA A 428 29.13 -3.38 6.56
N ARG A 429 28.63 -2.53 5.64
CA ARG A 429 27.25 -2.59 5.12
C ARG A 429 27.02 -3.90 4.40
N LEU A 430 27.90 -4.31 3.51
CA LEU A 430 27.84 -5.57 2.79
C LEU A 430 27.91 -6.79 3.72
N LYS A 431 28.61 -6.67 4.86
CA LYS A 431 28.68 -7.72 5.89
C LYS A 431 27.48 -7.73 6.83
N ARG A 432 26.96 -6.56 7.23
CA ARG A 432 25.87 -6.44 8.21
C ARG A 432 24.50 -6.69 7.59
N ASP A 433 24.31 -6.33 6.31
CA ASP A 433 23.03 -6.43 5.57
C ASP A 433 23.21 -7.04 4.16
N SER A 434 24.01 -8.09 4.04
CA SER A 434 24.43 -8.66 2.75
C SER A 434 23.28 -9.01 1.78
N VAL A 435 22.09 -9.29 2.32
CA VAL A 435 20.91 -9.64 1.53
C VAL A 435 20.15 -8.39 1.09
N TRP A 436 19.94 -7.40 1.99
CA TRP A 436 19.07 -6.25 1.76
C TRP A 436 19.81 -5.02 1.21
N SER A 437 21.13 -4.96 1.30
CA SER A 437 21.96 -3.87 0.77
C SER A 437 21.82 -3.68 -0.75
N ARG A 438 21.51 -4.74 -1.49
CA ARG A 438 21.28 -4.72 -2.95
C ARG A 438 20.01 -3.96 -3.36
N LYS A 439 19.19 -3.53 -2.40
CA LYS A 439 17.93 -2.83 -2.65
C LYS A 439 18.10 -1.32 -2.93
N HIS A 440 19.25 -0.75 -2.58
CA HIS A 440 19.50 0.68 -2.78
C HIS A 440 20.26 0.90 -4.10
N LEU A 441 19.60 1.56 -5.06
CA LEU A 441 20.14 1.79 -6.40
C LEU A 441 20.62 3.23 -6.65
N PHE A 442 20.46 4.16 -5.67
CA PHE A 442 20.97 5.51 -5.84
C PHE A 442 22.49 5.52 -5.72
N LYS A 443 23.13 6.39 -6.53
CA LYS A 443 24.57 6.58 -6.51
C LYS A 443 25.00 7.10 -5.15
N THR A 444 26.04 6.48 -4.59
CA THR A 444 26.63 6.85 -3.30
C THR A 444 28.10 7.16 -3.52
N GLU A 445 28.62 8.20 -2.89
CA GLU A 445 30.01 8.60 -2.90
C GLU A 445 30.51 8.75 -1.45
N GLU A 446 31.74 8.37 -1.19
CA GLU A 446 32.36 8.52 0.12
C GLU A 446 32.71 9.99 0.40
N SER A 447 32.65 10.39 1.68
CA SER A 447 32.93 11.75 2.12
C SER A 447 34.30 12.24 1.64
N HIS A 448 35.34 11.36 1.67
CA HIS A 448 36.69 11.70 1.23
C HIS A 448 36.77 11.99 -0.28
N SER A 449 36.07 11.24 -1.11
CA SER A 449 35.99 11.47 -2.56
C SER A 449 35.32 12.82 -2.86
N PHE A 450 34.22 13.12 -2.18
CA PHE A 450 33.55 14.42 -2.29
C PHE A 450 34.44 15.57 -1.87
N SER A 451 35.19 15.44 -0.75
CA SER A 451 36.14 16.42 -0.26
C SER A 451 37.26 16.70 -1.28
N SER A 452 37.79 15.65 -1.91
CA SER A 452 38.84 15.76 -2.96
C SER A 452 38.34 16.52 -4.19
N ARG A 453 37.10 16.26 -4.63
CA ARG A 453 36.46 16.96 -5.76
C ARG A 453 36.18 18.42 -5.44
N LEU A 454 35.75 18.70 -4.19
CA LEU A 454 35.54 20.06 -3.71
C LEU A 454 36.84 20.87 -3.72
N GLN A 455 37.95 20.28 -3.21
CA GLN A 455 39.28 20.91 -3.22
C GLN A 455 39.87 21.08 -4.65
N ALA A 456 39.46 20.23 -5.60
CA ALA A 456 39.81 20.36 -7.00
C ALA A 456 39.06 21.51 -7.73
N GLY A 457 38.19 22.25 -7.04
CA GLY A 457 37.43 23.36 -7.60
C GLY A 457 36.25 22.93 -8.49
N GLU A 458 35.73 21.71 -8.33
CA GLU A 458 34.57 21.28 -9.09
C GLU A 458 33.31 22.02 -8.66
N ASN A 459 32.45 22.36 -9.64
CA ASN A 459 31.18 23.01 -9.37
C ASN A 459 30.19 21.99 -8.81
N LEU A 460 30.00 22.00 -7.50
CA LEU A 460 29.19 21.07 -6.74
C LEU A 460 28.08 21.80 -5.99
N THR A 461 26.92 21.17 -5.84
CA THR A 461 25.84 21.65 -4.97
C THR A 461 25.56 20.60 -3.92
N LEU A 462 25.62 20.96 -2.65
CA LEU A 462 25.31 20.09 -1.52
C LEU A 462 23.98 20.48 -0.88
N ILE A 463 23.09 19.53 -0.76
CA ILE A 463 21.77 19.67 -0.10
C ILE A 463 21.85 18.96 1.24
N VAL A 464 21.72 19.70 2.33
CA VAL A 464 21.75 19.21 3.70
C VAL A 464 20.31 19.22 4.26
N PRO A 465 19.70 18.06 4.55
CA PRO A 465 18.42 18.01 5.25
C PRO A 465 18.54 18.57 6.69
N LYS A 466 17.48 19.20 7.22
CA LYS A 466 17.43 19.74 8.58
C LYS A 466 17.81 18.71 9.65
N SER A 467 17.45 17.44 9.43
CA SER A 467 17.81 16.30 10.29
C SER A 467 19.31 16.02 10.39
N ARG A 468 20.11 16.51 9.41
CA ARG A 468 21.55 16.28 9.29
C ARG A 468 22.41 17.52 9.47
N THR A 469 21.82 18.64 9.84
CA THR A 469 22.59 19.88 10.03
C THR A 469 23.63 19.77 11.14
N ALA A 470 23.32 19.07 12.25
CA ALA A 470 24.28 18.89 13.35
C ALA A 470 25.49 18.03 12.94
N ASP A 471 25.28 17.06 12.05
CA ASP A 471 26.37 16.21 11.52
C ASP A 471 27.18 16.97 10.47
N PHE A 472 26.50 17.77 9.63
CA PHE A 472 27.18 18.65 8.65
C PHE A 472 28.05 19.72 9.33
N GLU A 473 27.61 20.33 10.43
CA GLU A 473 28.40 21.31 11.19
C GLU A 473 29.73 20.74 11.74
N LYS A 474 29.82 19.41 11.88
CA LYS A 474 31.02 18.68 12.31
C LYS A 474 31.85 18.13 11.13
N SER A 475 31.33 18.24 9.92
CA SER A 475 32.00 17.68 8.73
C SER A 475 33.18 18.53 8.29
N GLU A 476 34.13 17.90 7.61
CA GLU A 476 35.31 18.55 7.06
C GLU A 476 35.03 19.56 5.94
N PHE A 477 33.81 19.50 5.33
CA PHE A 477 33.46 20.41 4.24
C PHE A 477 32.68 21.65 4.71
N LYS A 478 32.35 21.77 5.97
CA LYS A 478 31.60 22.93 6.50
C LYS A 478 32.28 24.26 6.15
N ASP A 479 33.55 24.32 6.39
CA ASP A 479 34.35 25.54 6.17
C ASP A 479 34.67 25.83 4.70
N LEU A 480 34.47 24.84 3.83
CA LEU A 480 34.70 24.92 2.38
C LEU A 480 33.43 25.33 1.61
N MET A 481 32.27 25.37 2.27
CA MET A 481 30.98 25.58 1.62
C MET A 481 30.30 26.87 2.14
N THR A 482 29.56 27.52 1.25
CA THR A 482 28.75 28.70 1.58
C THR A 482 27.26 28.40 1.40
N LEU A 483 26.45 28.78 2.39
CA LEU A 483 25.00 28.65 2.33
C LEU A 483 24.42 29.58 1.26
N GLN A 484 23.75 29.03 0.27
CA GLN A 484 23.07 29.78 -0.79
C GLN A 484 21.62 30.09 -0.45
N GLY A 485 20.97 29.20 0.32
CA GLY A 485 19.59 29.41 0.71
C GLY A 485 18.99 28.26 1.52
N VAL A 486 17.83 28.53 2.10
CA VAL A 486 17.04 27.56 2.88
C VAL A 486 15.69 27.38 2.19
N TYR A 487 15.36 26.14 1.85
CA TYR A 487 14.14 25.78 1.11
C TYR A 487 13.37 24.69 1.91
N GLY A 488 12.39 25.13 2.67
CA GLY A 488 11.67 24.26 3.59
C GLY A 488 12.59 23.68 4.66
N THR A 489 12.80 22.37 4.61
CA THR A 489 13.71 21.64 5.53
C THR A 489 15.08 21.34 4.93
N PHE A 490 15.45 22.02 3.87
CA PHE A 490 16.71 21.78 3.16
C PHE A 490 17.59 23.03 3.11
N PHE A 491 18.84 22.86 3.41
CA PHE A 491 19.88 23.87 3.33
C PHE A 491 20.72 23.56 2.08
N VAL A 492 20.86 24.53 1.18
CA VAL A 492 21.59 24.38 -0.07
C VAL A 492 22.92 25.13 0.04
N TYR A 493 24.01 24.41 -0.16
CA TYR A 493 25.37 24.94 -0.09
C TYR A 493 26.07 24.80 -1.45
N THR A 494 26.97 25.74 -1.74
CA THR A 494 27.91 25.69 -2.87
C THR A 494 29.35 25.92 -2.38
N PRO A 495 30.40 25.54 -3.13
CA PRO A 495 31.76 25.85 -2.78
C PRO A 495 31.95 27.36 -2.54
N ARG A 496 32.86 27.72 -1.63
CA ARG A 496 33.27 29.13 -1.49
C ARG A 496 33.99 29.60 -2.75
N GLU A 497 33.78 30.87 -3.11
CA GLU A 497 34.41 31.48 -4.31
C GLU A 497 35.95 31.40 -4.31
N GLU A 498 36.54 31.29 -3.12
CA GLU A 498 38.00 31.16 -2.95
C GLU A 498 38.52 29.75 -3.36
N ILE A 499 37.64 28.79 -3.57
CA ILE A 499 37.94 27.38 -3.91
C ILE A 499 37.72 27.12 -5.41
N LEU A 500 36.84 27.88 -6.04
CA LEU A 500 36.51 27.85 -7.47
C LEU A 500 37.55 28.69 -8.25
#